data_cef3410b36fc1d924eb718f9ebc433e4
#
_entry.id   cef3410b36fc1d924eb718f9ebc433e4
#
_cell.length_a   1.000
_cell.length_b   1.000
_cell.length_c   1.000
_cell.angle_alpha   90.00
_cell.angle_beta   90.00
_cell.angle_gamma   90.00
#
_symmetry.space_group_name_H-M   'P 1'
#
loop_
_entity.id
_entity.type
_entity.pdbx_description
1 polymer ?
#
loop_
_entity_poly.entity_id
_entity_poly.type
_entity_poly.pdbx_seq_one_letter_code
_entity_poly.pdbx_strand_id
1 'polypeptide(L)'
;MARLELIEYDKIKGVKDVPLEEFYTSGHRTCQGCESAMVMRQFIKASGPRTVVTGSTGCMYVANTSYMTTPWIVPWMHTQLGAGGSSAVGMAAGLRALMRKKKTKQEKINVISFCGDLGGGDMGLSGISGALQTDYDLLIVLYDNESAANTDIQASGLTTYGAQTTFTPPGSAHRIMQRRWKKNVAGMLAVGHPTCRYVATSCSTFPPLDIMNKVRKALSIGGPTFIHSFDPCPKGWDYHPRYSTEIGELGVRSGIFPVYEVIEGQVIYTYDARKNRTPVKEFLTKQGRFAHLIDEDFNYIQKMVDEMWEEWEVPGIAPLKGVLRISGKTAVSS
;
A
#
# COMPACT_ATOMS: atom_id res chain seq x y z
N MET A 1 -16.07 -12.41 -22.71
CA MET A 1 -15.28 -11.29 -22.17
C MET A 1 -16.24 -10.16 -21.84
N ALA A 2 -16.62 -10.01 -20.59
CA ALA A 2 -17.36 -8.82 -20.15
C ALA A 2 -16.45 -7.63 -20.41
N ARG A 3 -16.94 -6.61 -21.14
CA ARG A 3 -16.26 -5.34 -21.25
C ARG A 3 -16.05 -4.83 -19.82
N LEU A 4 -14.79 -4.68 -19.41
CA LEU A 4 -14.45 -3.77 -18.34
C LEU A 4 -15.03 -2.42 -18.73
N GLU A 5 -16.18 -2.06 -18.16
CA GLU A 5 -16.64 -0.69 -18.26
C GLU A 5 -15.53 0.14 -17.63
N LEU A 6 -14.86 0.94 -18.44
CA LEU A 6 -13.76 1.79 -18.00
C LEU A 6 -14.32 2.66 -16.88
N ILE A 7 -13.80 2.49 -15.67
CA ILE A 7 -14.19 3.33 -14.54
C ILE A 7 -13.90 4.78 -14.96
N GLU A 8 -14.95 5.58 -15.08
CA GLU A 8 -14.80 6.99 -15.37
C GLU A 8 -14.24 7.71 -14.15
N TYR A 9 -13.11 8.34 -14.32
CA TYR A 9 -12.49 9.19 -13.31
C TYR A 9 -11.69 10.31 -13.99
N ASP A 10 -11.49 11.41 -13.28
CA ASP A 10 -10.70 12.54 -13.76
C ASP A 10 -9.20 12.16 -13.75
N LYS A 11 -8.70 11.67 -14.88
CA LYS A 11 -7.35 11.15 -15.06
C LYS A 11 -6.32 12.28 -15.13
N ILE A 12 -5.27 12.17 -14.30
CA ILE A 12 -4.06 13.00 -14.42
C ILE A 12 -3.23 12.44 -15.57
N LYS A 13 -3.17 13.15 -16.70
CA LYS A 13 -2.47 12.71 -17.90
C LYS A 13 -1.00 13.12 -17.91
N GLY A 14 -0.67 14.20 -17.22
CA GLY A 14 0.69 14.75 -17.15
C GLY A 14 0.92 15.60 -15.92
N VAL A 15 2.15 16.05 -15.71
CA VAL A 15 2.54 16.88 -14.56
C VAL A 15 1.73 18.18 -14.49
N LYS A 16 1.32 18.72 -15.62
CA LYS A 16 0.49 19.96 -15.70
C LYS A 16 -0.92 19.78 -15.13
N ASP A 17 -1.43 18.54 -15.08
CA ASP A 17 -2.76 18.22 -14.59
C ASP A 17 -2.77 17.92 -13.08
N VAL A 18 -1.59 17.89 -12.46
CA VAL A 18 -1.47 17.68 -11.02
C VAL A 18 -2.00 18.90 -10.28
N PRO A 19 -2.96 18.78 -9.34
CA PRO A 19 -3.48 19.90 -8.57
C PRO A 19 -2.36 20.67 -7.88
N LEU A 20 -2.40 22.00 -7.94
CA LEU A 20 -1.40 22.84 -7.28
C LEU A 20 -1.64 22.99 -5.78
N GLU A 21 -2.89 22.88 -5.35
CA GLU A 21 -3.29 23.01 -3.96
C GLU A 21 -2.70 21.90 -3.08
N GLU A 22 -2.29 22.28 -1.87
CA GLU A 22 -1.68 21.36 -0.90
C GLU A 22 -2.59 21.23 0.33
N PHE A 23 -2.95 20.00 0.67
CA PHE A 23 -3.76 19.66 1.84
C PHE A 23 -2.99 18.81 2.86
N TYR A 24 -1.75 18.49 2.56
CA TYR A 24 -0.73 17.97 3.46
C TYR A 24 0.53 18.80 3.26
N THR A 25 0.82 19.67 4.22
CA THR A 25 1.82 20.73 4.07
C THR A 25 3.16 20.36 4.71
N SER A 26 4.14 21.24 4.53
CA SER A 26 5.42 21.18 5.25
C SER A 26 5.20 21.34 6.77
N GLY A 27 6.23 21.03 7.56
CA GLY A 27 6.19 21.13 9.03
C GLY A 27 5.93 19.80 9.74
N HIS A 28 5.78 18.70 9.00
CA HIS A 28 5.76 17.37 9.60
C HIS A 28 7.15 16.96 10.12
N ARG A 29 7.18 16.02 11.05
CA ARG A 29 8.41 15.51 11.69
C ARG A 29 8.83 14.15 11.17
N THR A 30 8.53 13.84 9.93
CA THR A 30 8.98 12.61 9.27
C THR A 30 10.46 12.71 8.92
N CYS A 31 11.09 11.58 8.68
CA CYS A 31 12.48 11.53 8.24
C CYS A 31 12.67 12.23 6.90
N GLN A 32 13.87 12.74 6.65
CA GLN A 32 14.25 13.18 5.32
C GLN A 32 14.14 12.02 4.33
N GLY A 33 13.57 12.26 3.14
CA GLY A 33 13.37 11.20 2.14
C GLY A 33 12.33 10.14 2.53
N CYS A 34 11.45 10.42 3.48
CA CYS A 34 10.38 9.51 3.88
C CYS A 34 9.33 9.38 2.77
N GLU A 35 9.27 8.21 2.10
CA GLU A 35 8.31 7.98 1.03
C GLU A 35 6.86 7.90 1.55
N SER A 36 6.64 7.43 2.77
CA SER A 36 5.28 7.46 3.35
C SER A 36 4.74 8.89 3.47
N ALA A 37 5.57 9.89 3.74
CA ALA A 37 5.14 11.31 3.73
C ALA A 37 4.80 11.79 2.31
N MET A 38 5.56 11.34 1.30
CA MET A 38 5.26 11.61 -0.10
C MET A 38 3.94 10.96 -0.53
N VAL A 39 3.70 9.72 -0.10
CA VAL A 39 2.43 9.02 -0.33
C VAL A 39 1.26 9.79 0.27
N MET A 40 1.34 10.22 1.54
CA MET A 40 0.28 11.03 2.16
C MET A 40 -0.03 12.28 1.33
N ARG A 41 1.01 13.01 0.94
CA ARG A 41 0.87 14.22 0.12
C ARG A 41 0.20 13.93 -1.21
N GLN A 42 0.63 12.89 -1.94
CA GLN A 42 0.06 12.51 -3.24
C GLN A 42 -1.40 12.06 -3.11
N PHE A 43 -1.73 11.28 -2.07
CA PHE A 43 -3.10 10.85 -1.81
C PHE A 43 -4.03 12.03 -1.57
N ILE A 44 -3.66 12.91 -0.64
CA ILE A 44 -4.52 14.05 -0.27
C ILE A 44 -4.61 15.07 -1.42
N LYS A 45 -3.54 15.26 -2.18
CA LYS A 45 -3.54 16.10 -3.37
C LYS A 45 -4.48 15.53 -4.46
N ALA A 46 -4.49 14.20 -4.65
CA ALA A 46 -5.37 13.55 -5.60
C ALA A 46 -6.85 13.53 -5.18
N SER A 47 -7.12 13.42 -3.88
CA SER A 47 -8.46 13.36 -3.32
C SER A 47 -9.13 14.72 -3.14
N GLY A 48 -8.34 15.80 -3.01
CA GLY A 48 -8.83 17.17 -2.89
C GLY A 48 -9.37 17.54 -1.50
N PRO A 49 -9.93 18.75 -1.36
CA PRO A 49 -10.29 19.34 -0.05
C PRO A 49 -11.47 18.66 0.65
N ARG A 50 -12.33 17.95 -0.09
CA ARG A 50 -13.49 17.25 0.49
C ARG A 50 -13.12 15.88 1.00
N THR A 51 -12.10 15.83 1.84
CA THR A 51 -11.53 14.59 2.37
C THR A 51 -11.47 14.67 3.89
N VAL A 52 -11.80 13.56 4.53
CA VAL A 52 -11.58 13.33 5.96
C VAL A 52 -10.63 12.15 6.09
N VAL A 53 -9.60 12.32 6.91
CA VAL A 53 -8.54 11.34 7.09
C VAL A 53 -8.65 10.70 8.47
N THR A 54 -8.54 9.40 8.54
CA THR A 54 -8.34 8.65 9.77
C THR A 54 -7.19 7.67 9.59
N GLY A 55 -6.70 7.10 10.65
CA GLY A 55 -5.71 6.04 10.53
C GLY A 55 -5.08 5.62 11.83
N SER A 56 -4.40 4.50 11.74
CA SER A 56 -3.80 3.83 12.87
C SER A 56 -2.48 4.46 13.29
N THR A 57 -2.16 4.37 14.58
CA THR A 57 -0.86 4.74 15.12
C THR A 57 0.27 4.14 14.28
N GLY A 58 1.27 4.96 13.99
CA GLY A 58 2.43 4.62 13.17
C GLY A 58 3.19 5.89 12.81
N CYS A 59 4.22 5.79 11.97
CA CYS A 59 5.05 6.94 11.61
C CYS A 59 4.22 8.15 11.18
N MET A 60 3.24 7.93 10.30
CA MET A 60 2.48 9.03 9.69
C MET A 60 1.52 9.74 10.64
N TYR A 61 1.13 9.11 11.74
CA TYR A 61 0.31 9.79 12.74
C TYR A 61 1.14 10.35 13.89
N VAL A 62 2.16 9.61 14.36
CA VAL A 62 3.04 10.09 15.43
C VAL A 62 3.86 11.30 14.98
N ALA A 63 4.46 11.28 13.80
CA ALA A 63 5.26 12.40 13.27
C ALA A 63 4.41 13.64 12.91
N ASN A 64 3.10 13.49 12.79
CA ASN A 64 2.19 14.54 12.33
C ASN A 64 1.25 15.07 13.44
N THR A 65 1.41 14.60 14.67
CA THR A 65 0.52 14.94 15.80
C THR A 65 1.20 15.71 16.92
N SER A 66 2.32 16.35 16.67
CA SER A 66 3.09 16.97 17.73
C SER A 66 2.54 18.32 18.19
N TYR A 67 2.14 18.39 19.43
CA TYR A 67 1.68 19.58 20.15
C TYR A 67 0.59 20.38 19.39
N MET A 68 0.90 21.61 18.98
CA MET A 68 -0.07 22.51 18.36
C MET A 68 0.07 22.60 16.83
N THR A 69 0.88 21.75 16.20
CA THR A 69 1.13 21.81 14.76
C THR A 69 0.82 20.47 14.10
N THR A 70 0.17 20.53 12.96
CA THR A 70 -0.10 19.36 12.11
C THR A 70 0.03 19.77 10.65
N PRO A 71 0.55 18.91 9.76
CA PRO A 71 0.56 19.18 8.33
C PRO A 71 -0.79 18.92 7.64
N TRP A 72 -1.75 18.32 8.32
CA TRP A 72 -3.07 18.06 7.78
C TRP A 72 -3.90 19.33 7.67
N ILE A 73 -4.30 19.72 6.47
CA ILE A 73 -5.24 20.83 6.21
C ILE A 73 -6.68 20.31 6.14
N VAL A 74 -6.86 19.02 5.87
CA VAL A 74 -8.16 18.35 5.93
C VAL A 74 -8.44 17.86 7.37
N PRO A 75 -9.71 17.67 7.76
CA PRO A 75 -10.05 17.05 9.03
C PRO A 75 -9.42 15.67 9.16
N TRP A 76 -8.83 15.39 10.32
CA TRP A 76 -8.12 14.13 10.55
C TRP A 76 -8.33 13.58 11.96
N MET A 77 -8.17 12.27 12.10
CA MET A 77 -8.31 11.57 13.38
C MET A 77 -7.25 10.49 13.52
N HIS A 78 -6.48 10.52 14.60
CA HIS A 78 -5.54 9.49 14.99
C HIS A 78 -6.25 8.42 15.82
N THR A 79 -6.08 7.15 15.49
CA THR A 79 -6.71 6.02 16.17
C THR A 79 -5.69 5.00 16.65
N GLN A 80 -6.14 4.06 17.46
CA GLN A 80 -5.33 2.97 17.97
C GLN A 80 -4.72 2.13 16.81
N LEU A 81 -3.55 1.51 17.04
CA LEU A 81 -2.72 0.83 16.02
C LEU A 81 -3.50 -0.16 15.13
N GLY A 82 -4.39 -0.97 15.69
CA GLY A 82 -5.21 -1.93 14.94
C GLY A 82 -6.55 -1.39 14.45
N ALA A 83 -6.91 -0.11 14.72
CA ALA A 83 -8.26 0.40 14.54
C ALA A 83 -8.52 1.09 13.19
N GLY A 84 -7.57 1.06 12.24
CA GLY A 84 -7.68 1.81 10.99
C GLY A 84 -8.93 1.48 10.16
N GLY A 85 -9.23 0.20 9.96
CA GLY A 85 -10.42 -0.24 9.23
C GLY A 85 -11.72 0.14 9.95
N SER A 86 -11.83 -0.16 11.23
CA SER A 86 -13.03 0.13 12.02
C SER A 86 -13.29 1.63 12.18
N SER A 87 -12.22 2.45 12.31
CA SER A 87 -12.36 3.90 12.37
C SER A 87 -12.83 4.51 11.04
N ALA A 88 -12.40 3.96 9.90
CA ALA A 88 -12.90 4.35 8.58
C ALA A 88 -14.41 4.12 8.46
N VAL A 89 -14.86 2.93 8.86
CA VAL A 89 -16.30 2.59 8.88
C VAL A 89 -17.08 3.53 9.80
N GLY A 90 -16.59 3.74 11.03
CA GLY A 90 -17.21 4.66 11.97
C GLY A 90 -17.32 6.09 11.43
N MET A 91 -16.28 6.59 10.79
CA MET A 91 -16.25 7.91 10.15
C MET A 91 -17.28 8.00 9.01
N ALA A 92 -17.27 7.05 8.10
CA ALA A 92 -18.19 7.01 6.96
C ALA A 92 -19.65 6.88 7.43
N ALA A 93 -19.92 6.02 8.40
CA ALA A 93 -21.26 5.85 9.00
C ALA A 93 -21.73 7.13 9.69
N GLY A 94 -20.85 7.79 10.44
CA GLY A 94 -21.14 9.07 11.11
C GLY A 94 -21.50 10.17 10.11
N LEU A 95 -20.72 10.34 9.05
CA LEU A 95 -20.99 11.30 7.98
C LEU A 95 -22.32 11.00 7.28
N ARG A 96 -22.58 9.75 6.90
CA ARG A 96 -23.85 9.31 6.32
C ARG A 96 -25.05 9.63 7.24
N ALA A 97 -24.89 9.42 8.56
CA ALA A 97 -25.92 9.73 9.54
C ALA A 97 -26.17 11.23 9.68
N LEU A 98 -25.11 12.06 9.69
CA LEU A 98 -25.22 13.53 9.74
C LEU A 98 -25.93 14.08 8.49
N MET A 99 -25.60 13.58 7.31
CA MET A 99 -26.27 13.94 6.05
C MET A 99 -27.76 13.56 6.08
N ARG A 100 -28.07 12.31 6.47
CA ARG A 100 -29.46 11.83 6.60
C ARG A 100 -30.29 12.69 7.59
N LYS A 101 -29.68 13.11 8.68
CA LYS A 101 -30.30 14.00 9.67
C LYS A 101 -30.30 15.47 9.26
N LYS A 102 -29.85 15.82 8.07
CA LYS A 102 -29.71 17.19 7.54
C LYS A 102 -28.87 18.10 8.47
N LYS A 103 -27.92 17.53 9.20
CA LYS A 103 -26.96 18.27 10.06
C LYS A 103 -25.75 18.75 9.27
N THR A 104 -25.54 18.24 8.07
CA THR A 104 -24.54 18.71 7.10
C THR A 104 -25.12 18.62 5.68
N LYS A 105 -24.42 19.25 4.73
CA LYS A 105 -24.82 19.21 3.32
C LYS A 105 -24.78 17.79 2.76
N GLN A 106 -25.70 17.49 1.85
CA GLN A 106 -25.69 16.25 1.06
C GLN A 106 -24.62 16.40 -0.03
N GLU A 107 -23.42 15.92 0.24
CA GLU A 107 -22.29 16.01 -0.70
C GLU A 107 -21.34 14.84 -0.50
N LYS A 108 -20.58 14.50 -1.54
CA LYS A 108 -19.57 13.46 -1.44
C LYS A 108 -18.41 13.97 -0.59
N ILE A 109 -18.10 13.26 0.50
CA ILE A 109 -16.92 13.43 1.33
C ILE A 109 -16.10 12.14 1.26
N ASN A 110 -14.86 12.25 0.83
CA ASN A 110 -13.94 11.11 0.76
C ASN A 110 -13.47 10.75 2.17
N VAL A 111 -13.63 9.50 2.56
CA VAL A 111 -13.09 8.96 3.81
C VAL A 111 -11.87 8.12 3.46
N ILE A 112 -10.69 8.53 3.94
CA ILE A 112 -9.43 7.82 3.69
C ILE A 112 -8.82 7.41 5.03
N SER A 113 -8.48 6.13 5.17
CA SER A 113 -7.78 5.61 6.34
C SER A 113 -6.38 5.14 5.98
N PHE A 114 -5.37 5.71 6.61
CA PHE A 114 -3.98 5.29 6.43
C PHE A 114 -3.53 4.36 7.57
N CYS A 115 -2.99 3.22 7.21
CA CYS A 115 -2.46 2.21 8.13
C CYS A 115 -1.03 1.85 7.73
N GLY A 116 -0.10 1.80 8.67
CA GLY A 116 1.23 1.22 8.42
C GLY A 116 1.16 -0.29 8.26
N ASP A 117 2.26 -0.89 7.83
CA ASP A 117 2.35 -2.33 7.59
C ASP A 117 1.99 -3.18 8.84
N LEU A 118 2.52 -2.87 10.02
CA LEU A 118 2.13 -3.54 11.26
C LEU A 118 0.66 -3.26 11.62
N GLY A 119 0.24 -1.99 11.52
CA GLY A 119 -1.11 -1.56 11.88
C GLY A 119 -2.20 -2.04 10.93
N GLY A 120 -1.90 -2.21 9.65
CA GLY A 120 -2.85 -2.64 8.63
C GLY A 120 -2.64 -4.07 8.15
N GLY A 121 -1.39 -4.48 7.97
CA GLY A 121 -1.04 -5.81 7.45
C GLY A 121 -1.01 -6.92 8.50
N ASP A 122 -0.87 -6.56 9.78
CA ASP A 122 -0.83 -7.50 10.90
C ASP A 122 -2.00 -7.25 11.87
N MET A 123 -1.85 -6.32 12.83
CA MET A 123 -2.78 -6.16 13.94
C MET A 123 -4.19 -5.69 13.54
N GLY A 124 -4.28 -4.82 12.54
CA GLY A 124 -5.55 -4.24 12.09
C GLY A 124 -6.19 -4.94 10.90
N LEU A 125 -5.61 -6.05 10.42
CA LEU A 125 -6.07 -6.75 9.22
C LEU A 125 -7.53 -7.22 9.33
N SER A 126 -7.95 -7.70 10.51
CA SER A 126 -9.35 -8.08 10.76
C SER A 126 -10.31 -6.90 10.63
N GLY A 127 -9.93 -5.72 11.14
CA GLY A 127 -10.70 -4.50 10.99
C GLY A 127 -10.79 -4.00 9.55
N ILE A 128 -9.72 -4.15 8.77
CA ILE A 128 -9.70 -3.85 7.33
C ILE A 128 -10.60 -4.84 6.58
N SER A 129 -10.48 -6.13 6.85
CA SER A 129 -11.34 -7.15 6.27
C SER A 129 -12.82 -6.87 6.53
N GLY A 130 -13.18 -6.53 7.78
CA GLY A 130 -14.55 -6.12 8.13
C GLY A 130 -15.01 -4.86 7.39
N ALA A 131 -14.14 -3.86 7.23
CA ALA A 131 -14.45 -2.63 6.50
C ALA A 131 -14.76 -2.89 5.02
N LEU A 132 -14.02 -3.80 4.38
CA LEU A 132 -14.23 -4.17 2.97
C LEU A 132 -15.51 -4.99 2.74
N GLN A 133 -16.20 -5.46 3.79
CA GLN A 133 -17.50 -6.11 3.72
C GLN A 133 -18.68 -5.15 3.94
N THR A 134 -18.42 -3.86 4.10
CA THR A 134 -19.46 -2.84 4.24
C THR A 134 -19.88 -2.26 2.89
N ASP A 135 -20.92 -1.41 2.92
CA ASP A 135 -21.38 -0.62 1.76
C ASP A 135 -20.98 0.87 1.85
N TYR A 136 -20.04 1.20 2.73
CA TYR A 136 -19.58 2.58 2.89
C TYR A 136 -18.53 2.96 1.86
N ASP A 137 -18.66 4.17 1.31
CA ASP A 137 -17.62 4.76 0.47
C ASP A 137 -16.42 5.14 1.35
N LEU A 138 -15.37 4.35 1.25
CA LEU A 138 -14.13 4.57 1.97
C LEU A 138 -12.94 3.99 1.22
N LEU A 139 -11.78 4.59 1.40
CA LEU A 139 -10.50 4.11 0.88
C LEU A 139 -9.59 3.76 2.06
N ILE A 140 -9.13 2.51 2.10
CA ILE A 140 -8.09 2.09 3.04
C ILE A 140 -6.77 2.05 2.32
N VAL A 141 -5.77 2.65 2.91
CA VAL A 141 -4.40 2.73 2.41
C VAL A 141 -3.46 2.03 3.38
N LEU A 142 -2.76 1.04 2.89
CA LEU A 142 -1.65 0.41 3.58
C LEU A 142 -0.36 1.04 3.07
N TYR A 143 0.29 1.89 3.88
CA TYR A 143 1.62 2.40 3.58
C TYR A 143 2.67 1.44 4.15
N ASP A 144 3.34 0.72 3.25
CA ASP A 144 4.24 -0.38 3.58
C ASP A 144 5.70 0.06 3.51
N ASN A 145 6.29 0.35 4.67
CA ASN A 145 7.72 0.58 4.83
C ASN A 145 8.48 -0.66 5.33
N GLU A 146 7.82 -1.82 5.28
CA GLU A 146 8.34 -3.16 5.61
C GLU A 146 8.84 -3.31 7.05
N SER A 147 8.33 -2.52 7.99
CA SER A 147 8.66 -2.64 9.41
C SER A 147 7.71 -1.86 10.31
N ALA A 148 7.58 -2.23 11.58
CA ALA A 148 7.06 -1.34 12.60
C ALA A 148 8.08 -0.22 12.86
N ALA A 149 8.19 0.70 11.89
CA ALA A 149 9.32 1.64 11.81
C ALA A 149 9.32 2.70 12.92
N ASN A 150 8.14 3.17 13.34
CA ASN A 150 8.02 4.22 14.35
C ASN A 150 8.55 3.80 15.73
N THR A 151 8.43 2.54 16.09
CA THR A 151 8.85 1.98 17.38
C THR A 151 10.26 1.38 17.37
N ASP A 152 11.07 1.79 16.41
CA ASP A 152 12.44 1.35 16.19
C ASP A 152 12.58 0.07 15.35
N ILE A 153 11.85 0.00 14.25
CA ILE A 153 12.13 -0.91 13.13
C ILE A 153 12.03 -2.39 13.52
N GLN A 154 10.95 -2.80 14.21
CA GLN A 154 10.65 -4.21 14.43
C GLN A 154 10.15 -4.86 13.13
N ALA A 155 10.39 -6.17 13.01
CA ALA A 155 9.87 -6.93 11.90
C ALA A 155 8.32 -6.93 11.90
N SER A 156 7.72 -6.76 10.73
CA SER A 156 6.30 -6.97 10.46
C SER A 156 6.10 -8.19 9.55
N GLY A 157 4.85 -8.56 9.32
CA GLY A 157 4.50 -9.58 8.33
C GLY A 157 4.81 -9.19 6.88
N LEU A 158 5.13 -7.91 6.63
CA LEU A 158 5.49 -7.39 5.32
C LEU A 158 7.01 -7.17 5.16
N THR A 159 7.81 -7.46 6.19
CA THR A 159 9.27 -7.36 6.11
C THR A 159 9.82 -8.37 5.11
N THR A 160 10.60 -7.89 4.15
CA THR A 160 11.21 -8.73 3.11
C THR A 160 12.16 -9.76 3.69
N TYR A 161 12.20 -10.96 3.09
CA TYR A 161 13.14 -12.03 3.45
C TYR A 161 14.59 -11.52 3.48
N GLY A 162 15.32 -11.89 4.52
CA GLY A 162 16.72 -11.50 4.69
C GLY A 162 16.94 -10.11 5.30
N ALA A 163 15.91 -9.29 5.45
CA ALA A 163 16.07 -7.94 6.02
C ALA A 163 16.45 -7.98 7.50
N GLN A 164 17.45 -7.18 7.86
CA GLN A 164 17.76 -6.91 9.26
C GLN A 164 16.72 -5.97 9.86
N THR A 165 16.23 -6.32 11.06
CA THR A 165 15.40 -5.43 11.89
C THR A 165 15.85 -5.56 13.34
N THR A 166 15.31 -4.74 14.25
CA THR A 166 15.60 -4.86 15.67
C THR A 166 15.17 -6.20 16.29
N PHE A 167 14.18 -6.88 15.67
CA PHE A 167 13.74 -8.22 16.09
C PHE A 167 14.45 -9.35 15.35
N THR A 168 15.09 -9.06 14.23
CA THR A 168 15.77 -10.04 13.39
C THR A 168 17.20 -9.61 13.06
N PRO A 169 18.03 -9.32 14.08
CA PRO A 169 19.43 -8.94 13.86
C PRO A 169 20.21 -10.15 13.35
N PRO A 170 21.10 -9.98 12.37
CA PRO A 170 22.04 -11.03 11.98
C PRO A 170 22.99 -11.36 13.13
N GLY A 171 23.35 -12.63 13.26
CA GLY A 171 24.25 -13.10 14.31
C GLY A 171 25.15 -14.24 13.84
N SER A 172 26.12 -14.63 14.67
CA SER A 172 27.09 -15.69 14.37
C SER A 172 26.43 -17.06 14.19
N ALA A 173 25.39 -17.36 14.98
CA ALA A 173 24.65 -18.62 14.88
C ALA A 173 23.70 -18.64 13.66
N HIS A 174 23.12 -17.51 13.32
CA HIS A 174 22.19 -17.38 12.19
C HIS A 174 22.41 -16.04 11.50
N ARG A 175 22.98 -16.09 10.33
CA ARG A 175 23.21 -14.88 9.49
C ARG A 175 21.89 -14.26 9.03
N ILE A 176 20.88 -15.08 8.69
CA ILE A 176 19.54 -14.64 8.34
C ILE A 176 18.56 -15.02 9.44
N MET A 177 17.92 -14.04 10.06
CA MET A 177 16.85 -14.21 11.04
C MET A 177 15.47 -13.99 10.44
N GLN A 178 15.30 -13.03 9.51
CA GLN A 178 14.05 -12.84 8.77
C GLN A 178 13.97 -13.88 7.65
N ARG A 179 13.33 -15.02 7.94
CA ARG A 179 13.23 -16.18 7.04
C ARG A 179 11.89 -16.35 6.36
N ARG A 180 10.95 -15.43 6.57
CA ARG A 180 9.62 -15.48 5.97
C ARG A 180 9.55 -14.55 4.76
N TRP A 181 8.87 -15.01 3.72
CA TRP A 181 8.47 -14.13 2.64
C TRP A 181 7.37 -13.19 3.13
N LYS A 182 7.32 -11.98 2.60
CA LYS A 182 6.34 -10.99 3.02
C LYS A 182 4.92 -11.37 2.62
N LYS A 183 3.95 -10.97 3.44
CA LYS A 183 2.53 -11.15 3.14
C LYS A 183 2.12 -10.39 1.89
N ASN A 184 1.31 -11.02 1.05
CA ASN A 184 0.62 -10.34 -0.03
C ASN A 184 -0.77 -9.86 0.46
N VAL A 185 -0.80 -8.75 1.17
CA VAL A 185 -2.05 -8.22 1.76
C VAL A 185 -3.04 -7.81 0.67
N ALA A 186 -2.59 -7.12 -0.38
CA ALA A 186 -3.46 -6.71 -1.49
C ALA A 186 -4.07 -7.93 -2.19
N GLY A 187 -3.27 -8.95 -2.51
CA GLY A 187 -3.75 -10.18 -3.12
C GLY A 187 -4.76 -10.92 -2.25
N MET A 188 -4.45 -11.06 -0.96
CA MET A 188 -5.33 -11.71 0.01
C MET A 188 -6.69 -10.99 0.13
N LEU A 189 -6.68 -9.66 0.18
CA LEU A 189 -7.90 -8.86 0.24
C LEU A 189 -8.68 -8.92 -1.06
N ALA A 190 -8.01 -8.90 -2.21
CA ALA A 190 -8.66 -9.02 -3.52
C ALA A 190 -9.38 -10.37 -3.71
N VAL A 191 -8.78 -11.46 -3.20
CA VAL A 191 -9.39 -12.81 -3.28
C VAL A 191 -10.49 -13.00 -2.25
N GLY A 192 -10.24 -12.55 -1.02
CA GLY A 192 -11.13 -12.80 0.12
C GLY A 192 -12.37 -11.91 0.17
N HIS A 193 -12.43 -10.83 -0.62
CA HIS A 193 -13.51 -9.83 -0.56
C HIS A 193 -14.11 -9.56 -1.94
N PRO A 194 -14.94 -10.46 -2.48
CA PRO A 194 -15.51 -10.32 -3.83
C PRO A 194 -16.42 -9.10 -3.98
N THR A 195 -16.88 -8.51 -2.88
CA THR A 195 -17.65 -7.25 -2.88
C THR A 195 -16.77 -6.00 -2.96
N CYS A 196 -15.49 -6.12 -2.66
CA CYS A 196 -14.52 -5.02 -2.82
C CYS A 196 -14.15 -4.90 -4.30
N ARG A 197 -14.71 -3.89 -4.96
CA ARG A 197 -14.60 -3.72 -6.42
C ARG A 197 -13.24 -3.24 -6.88
N TYR A 198 -12.38 -2.74 -5.99
CA TYR A 198 -11.08 -2.19 -6.33
C TYR A 198 -10.04 -2.45 -5.24
N VAL A 199 -9.01 -3.18 -5.62
CA VAL A 199 -7.79 -3.36 -4.84
C VAL A 199 -6.61 -3.01 -5.73
N ALA A 200 -5.64 -2.24 -5.25
CA ALA A 200 -4.46 -1.91 -6.03
C ALA A 200 -3.18 -1.94 -5.19
N THR A 201 -2.06 -2.10 -5.87
CA THR A 201 -0.72 -1.84 -5.35
C THR A 201 -0.12 -0.66 -6.10
N SER A 202 0.72 0.15 -5.46
CA SER A 202 1.37 1.30 -6.08
C SER A 202 2.67 1.66 -5.36
N CYS A 203 3.44 2.57 -5.95
CA CYS A 203 4.59 3.20 -5.32
C CYS A 203 4.55 4.70 -5.63
N SER A 204 4.97 5.54 -4.67
CA SER A 204 4.96 7.01 -4.84
C SER A 204 5.85 7.50 -5.98
N THR A 205 6.90 6.73 -6.31
CA THR A 205 7.98 7.14 -7.20
C THR A 205 7.85 6.56 -8.60
N PHE A 206 7.29 5.35 -8.73
CA PHE A 206 7.23 4.65 -10.01
C PHE A 206 6.04 3.65 -10.09
N PRO A 207 5.30 3.57 -11.23
CA PRO A 207 5.35 4.46 -12.39
C PRO A 207 4.88 5.90 -12.07
N PRO A 208 5.35 6.92 -12.83
CA PRO A 208 4.94 8.30 -12.58
C PRO A 208 3.42 8.48 -12.63
N LEU A 209 2.87 9.26 -11.69
CA LEU A 209 1.43 9.57 -11.55
C LEU A 209 0.51 8.37 -11.28
N ASP A 210 1.06 7.14 -11.21
CA ASP A 210 0.28 5.93 -11.02
C ASP A 210 -0.54 5.99 -9.73
N ILE A 211 0.10 6.30 -8.61
CA ILE A 211 -0.55 6.35 -7.30
C ILE A 211 -1.70 7.38 -7.25
N MET A 212 -1.50 8.58 -7.83
CA MET A 212 -2.53 9.62 -7.84
C MET A 212 -3.74 9.22 -8.71
N ASN A 213 -3.49 8.58 -9.84
CA ASN A 213 -4.55 8.05 -10.70
C ASN A 213 -5.32 6.91 -10.03
N LYS A 214 -4.63 6.02 -9.32
CA LYS A 214 -5.27 4.95 -8.54
C LYS A 214 -6.14 5.51 -7.42
N VAL A 215 -5.68 6.56 -6.73
CA VAL A 215 -6.49 7.25 -5.72
C VAL A 215 -7.79 7.81 -6.33
N ARG A 216 -7.69 8.56 -7.42
CA ARG A 216 -8.87 9.11 -8.10
C ARG A 216 -9.83 8.02 -8.57
N LYS A 217 -9.30 6.95 -9.14
CA LYS A 217 -10.08 5.78 -9.55
C LYS A 217 -10.77 5.11 -8.35
N ALA A 218 -10.04 4.83 -7.28
CA ALA A 218 -10.58 4.24 -6.05
C ALA A 218 -11.73 5.08 -5.47
N LEU A 219 -11.58 6.40 -5.45
CA LEU A 219 -12.58 7.34 -4.93
C LEU A 219 -13.77 7.53 -5.88
N SER A 220 -13.67 7.19 -7.16
CA SER A 220 -14.80 7.24 -8.11
C SER A 220 -15.70 6.01 -8.03
N ILE A 221 -15.17 4.89 -7.54
CA ILE A 221 -15.92 3.64 -7.34
C ILE A 221 -16.75 3.76 -6.06
N GLY A 222 -18.02 3.39 -6.11
CA GLY A 222 -18.86 3.30 -4.91
C GLY A 222 -18.49 2.08 -4.06
N GLY A 223 -18.54 2.24 -2.74
CA GLY A 223 -18.19 1.21 -1.76
C GLY A 223 -16.73 1.26 -1.30
N PRO A 224 -16.29 0.26 -0.51
CA PRO A 224 -14.94 0.24 0.04
C PRO A 224 -13.91 -0.14 -1.00
N THR A 225 -12.74 0.51 -0.93
CA THR A 225 -11.60 0.29 -1.82
C THR A 225 -10.30 0.20 -1.02
N PHE A 226 -9.27 -0.43 -1.59
CA PHE A 226 -8.00 -0.65 -0.91
C PHE A 226 -6.80 -0.37 -1.83
N ILE A 227 -5.79 0.35 -1.30
CA ILE A 227 -4.51 0.55 -1.99
C ILE A 227 -3.36 0.19 -1.04
N HIS A 228 -2.47 -0.68 -1.49
CA HIS A 228 -1.21 -1.03 -0.84
C HIS A 228 -0.09 -0.25 -1.52
N SER A 229 0.52 0.68 -0.80
CA SER A 229 1.63 1.51 -1.28
C SER A 229 2.97 1.00 -0.76
N PHE A 230 3.96 0.90 -1.63
CA PHE A 230 5.34 0.57 -1.31
C PHE A 230 6.13 1.84 -1.00
N ASP A 231 6.59 1.95 0.24
CA ASP A 231 7.09 3.19 0.81
C ASP A 231 8.51 3.03 1.37
N PRO A 232 9.58 3.12 0.55
CA PRO A 232 10.96 3.05 1.03
C PRO A 232 11.22 3.92 2.27
N CYS A 233 11.83 3.30 3.28
CA CYS A 233 12.11 3.93 4.57
C CYS A 233 13.62 4.14 4.77
N PRO A 234 14.17 5.35 4.59
CA PRO A 234 15.61 5.57 4.67
C PRO A 234 16.20 5.16 6.02
N LYS A 235 15.48 5.37 7.11
CA LYS A 235 15.92 4.98 8.46
C LYS A 235 15.89 3.46 8.65
N GLY A 236 14.76 2.82 8.29
CA GLY A 236 14.56 1.38 8.51
C GLY A 236 15.35 0.50 7.55
N TRP A 237 15.62 0.98 6.34
CA TRP A 237 16.35 0.23 5.33
C TRP A 237 17.83 0.60 5.26
N ASP A 238 18.26 1.58 6.09
CA ASP A 238 19.63 2.04 6.21
C ASP A 238 20.25 2.45 4.86
N TYR A 239 19.71 3.54 4.30
CA TYR A 239 20.25 4.17 3.10
C TYR A 239 20.17 5.70 3.19
N HIS A 240 20.99 6.38 2.38
CA HIS A 240 20.99 7.83 2.38
C HIS A 240 19.70 8.39 1.73
N PRO A 241 18.98 9.35 2.36
CA PRO A 241 17.67 9.86 1.92
C PRO A 241 17.56 10.28 0.46
N ARG A 242 18.64 10.73 -0.17
CA ARG A 242 18.66 11.10 -1.60
C ARG A 242 18.33 9.96 -2.56
N TYR A 243 18.41 8.69 -2.09
CA TYR A 243 18.16 7.51 -2.89
C TYR A 243 16.73 6.97 -2.78
N SER A 244 15.86 7.61 -1.98
CA SER A 244 14.51 7.09 -1.74
C SER A 244 13.75 6.83 -3.03
N THR A 245 13.75 7.79 -3.96
CA THR A 245 13.07 7.66 -5.25
C THR A 245 13.64 6.51 -6.09
N GLU A 246 14.98 6.42 -6.17
CA GLU A 246 15.67 5.36 -6.90
C GLU A 246 15.37 3.97 -6.32
N ILE A 247 15.37 3.85 -5.00
CA ILE A 247 15.07 2.59 -4.31
C ILE A 247 13.62 2.17 -4.54
N GLY A 248 12.67 3.11 -4.50
CA GLY A 248 11.28 2.81 -4.82
C GLY A 248 11.11 2.30 -6.25
N GLU A 249 11.74 2.97 -7.22
CA GLU A 249 11.76 2.54 -8.62
C GLU A 249 12.40 1.15 -8.79
N LEU A 250 13.55 0.90 -8.17
CA LEU A 250 14.22 -0.41 -8.22
C LEU A 250 13.37 -1.52 -7.61
N GLY A 251 12.65 -1.26 -6.51
CA GLY A 251 11.73 -2.23 -5.91
C GLY A 251 10.64 -2.68 -6.89
N VAL A 252 10.10 -1.75 -7.67
CA VAL A 252 9.10 -2.06 -8.71
C VAL A 252 9.76 -2.72 -9.94
N ARG A 253 10.86 -2.17 -10.44
CA ARG A 253 11.56 -2.70 -11.63
C ARG A 253 12.16 -4.08 -11.43
N SER A 254 12.63 -4.39 -10.22
CA SER A 254 13.10 -5.74 -9.88
C SER A 254 11.99 -6.76 -9.73
N GLY A 255 10.74 -6.32 -9.71
CA GLY A 255 9.58 -7.18 -9.54
C GLY A 255 9.36 -7.66 -8.09
N ILE A 256 10.18 -7.24 -7.14
CA ILE A 256 10.01 -7.62 -5.73
C ILE A 256 8.72 -7.00 -5.12
N PHE A 257 8.29 -5.87 -5.68
CA PHE A 257 6.99 -5.27 -5.40
C PHE A 257 6.19 -5.09 -6.70
N PRO A 258 5.25 -6.01 -7.00
CA PRO A 258 4.39 -5.92 -8.18
C PRO A 258 3.42 -4.74 -8.10
N VAL A 259 3.25 -4.00 -9.21
CA VAL A 259 2.34 -2.86 -9.31
C VAL A 259 1.20 -3.17 -10.27
N TYR A 260 -0.01 -3.30 -9.71
CA TYR A 260 -1.20 -3.73 -10.43
C TYR A 260 -2.48 -3.14 -9.83
N GLU A 261 -3.59 -3.37 -10.51
CA GLU A 261 -4.95 -3.14 -10.05
C GLU A 261 -5.76 -4.42 -10.19
N VAL A 262 -6.65 -4.66 -9.25
CA VAL A 262 -7.71 -5.68 -9.35
C VAL A 262 -9.04 -4.93 -9.38
N ILE A 263 -9.72 -5.01 -10.51
CA ILE A 263 -10.99 -4.35 -10.74
C ILE A 263 -12.03 -5.44 -11.03
N GLU A 264 -13.01 -5.59 -10.13
CA GLU A 264 -14.04 -6.62 -10.25
C GLU A 264 -13.45 -8.02 -10.53
N GLY A 265 -12.39 -8.36 -9.81
CA GLY A 265 -11.68 -9.64 -9.92
C GLY A 265 -10.73 -9.76 -11.12
N GLN A 266 -10.64 -8.76 -11.99
CA GLN A 266 -9.69 -8.73 -13.11
C GLN A 266 -8.42 -7.98 -12.76
N VAL A 267 -7.27 -8.57 -13.07
CA VAL A 267 -5.96 -7.99 -12.78
C VAL A 267 -5.41 -7.25 -13.99
N ILE A 268 -4.99 -6.01 -13.74
CA ILE A 268 -4.38 -5.12 -14.72
C ILE A 268 -3.02 -4.68 -14.20
N TYR A 269 -1.94 -5.08 -14.86
CA TYR A 269 -0.61 -4.61 -14.52
C TYR A 269 -0.42 -3.18 -15.00
N THR A 270 -0.02 -2.29 -14.11
CA THR A 270 0.42 -0.94 -14.48
C THR A 270 1.91 -0.91 -14.80
N TYR A 271 2.66 -1.86 -14.25
CA TYR A 271 4.03 -2.17 -14.66
C TYR A 271 4.22 -3.69 -14.71
N ASP A 272 4.57 -4.22 -15.86
CA ASP A 272 4.81 -5.66 -16.06
C ASP A 272 6.32 -5.95 -16.08
N ALA A 273 6.85 -6.34 -14.92
CA ALA A 273 8.28 -6.63 -14.75
C ALA A 273 8.76 -7.86 -15.55
N ARG A 274 7.86 -8.70 -16.09
CA ARG A 274 8.25 -9.82 -16.96
C ARG A 274 8.93 -9.37 -18.24
N LYS A 275 8.62 -8.16 -18.71
CA LYS A 275 9.14 -7.62 -19.97
C LYS A 275 10.57 -7.12 -19.85
N ASN A 276 10.93 -6.54 -18.73
CA ASN A 276 12.26 -5.95 -18.50
C ASN A 276 12.53 -5.84 -17.01
N ARG A 277 12.97 -6.95 -16.38
CA ARG A 277 13.21 -7.01 -14.93
C ARG A 277 14.65 -6.68 -14.62
N THR A 278 14.83 -5.71 -13.71
CA THR A 278 16.14 -5.41 -13.12
C THR A 278 16.52 -6.52 -12.13
N PRO A 279 17.79 -6.95 -12.05
CA PRO A 279 18.20 -7.93 -11.04
C PRO A 279 17.88 -7.47 -9.63
N VAL A 280 17.32 -8.37 -8.81
CA VAL A 280 16.93 -8.05 -7.41
C VAL A 280 18.13 -7.58 -6.59
N LYS A 281 19.33 -8.06 -6.88
CA LYS A 281 20.59 -7.66 -6.24
C LYS A 281 20.81 -6.14 -6.30
N GLU A 282 20.43 -5.48 -7.39
CA GLU A 282 20.57 -4.02 -7.52
C GLU A 282 19.71 -3.25 -6.51
N PHE A 283 18.50 -3.74 -6.26
CA PHE A 283 17.62 -3.20 -5.23
C PHE A 283 18.16 -3.45 -3.81
N LEU A 284 18.58 -4.69 -3.52
CA LEU A 284 18.97 -5.11 -2.18
C LEU A 284 20.29 -4.47 -1.72
N THR A 285 21.29 -4.40 -2.59
CA THR A 285 22.63 -3.89 -2.24
C THR A 285 22.68 -2.38 -1.96
N LYS A 286 21.64 -1.63 -2.32
CA LYS A 286 21.53 -0.21 -1.97
C LYS A 286 21.05 0.04 -0.55
N GLN A 287 20.78 -1.01 0.23
CA GLN A 287 20.18 -0.92 1.55
C GLN A 287 21.03 -1.63 2.60
N GLY A 288 21.44 -0.91 3.64
CA GLY A 288 22.28 -1.47 4.71
C GLY A 288 21.63 -2.63 5.46
N ARG A 289 20.29 -2.68 5.51
CA ARG A 289 19.55 -3.80 6.14
C ARG A 289 19.82 -5.17 5.49
N PHE A 290 20.47 -5.22 4.33
CA PHE A 290 20.87 -6.44 3.60
C PHE A 290 22.39 -6.61 3.53
N ALA A 291 23.19 -5.79 4.20
CA ALA A 291 24.65 -5.82 4.12
C ALA A 291 25.29 -7.15 4.57
N HIS A 292 24.57 -7.95 5.34
CA HIS A 292 25.00 -9.27 5.81
C HIS A 292 24.71 -10.41 4.82
N LEU A 293 24.01 -10.15 3.73
CA LEU A 293 23.70 -11.15 2.71
C LEU A 293 24.91 -11.44 1.82
N ILE A 294 25.00 -12.67 1.35
CA ILE A 294 26.00 -13.15 0.39
C ILE A 294 25.35 -13.50 -0.96
N ASP A 295 26.14 -13.83 -1.96
CA ASP A 295 25.65 -14.07 -3.32
C ASP A 295 24.60 -15.19 -3.40
N GLU A 296 24.73 -16.24 -2.60
CA GLU A 296 23.75 -17.32 -2.52
C GLU A 296 22.39 -16.84 -2.05
N ASP A 297 22.36 -15.86 -1.11
CA ASP A 297 21.10 -15.29 -0.63
C ASP A 297 20.45 -14.41 -1.67
N PHE A 298 21.23 -13.59 -2.38
CA PHE A 298 20.70 -12.79 -3.50
C PHE A 298 20.13 -13.69 -4.61
N ASN A 299 20.80 -14.80 -4.95
CA ASN A 299 20.33 -15.78 -5.91
C ASN A 299 19.03 -16.45 -5.44
N TYR A 300 18.92 -16.77 -4.15
CA TYR A 300 17.71 -17.33 -3.57
C TYR A 300 16.53 -16.34 -3.68
N ILE A 301 16.74 -15.07 -3.32
CA ILE A 301 15.71 -14.04 -3.42
C ILE A 301 15.33 -13.81 -4.90
N GLN A 302 16.30 -13.79 -5.81
CA GLN A 302 16.04 -13.66 -7.25
C GLN A 302 15.14 -14.80 -7.74
N LYS A 303 15.48 -16.05 -7.39
CA LYS A 303 14.67 -17.22 -7.73
C LYS A 303 13.24 -17.10 -7.23
N MET A 304 13.05 -16.67 -5.97
CA MET A 304 11.72 -16.48 -5.38
C MET A 304 10.90 -15.43 -6.15
N VAL A 305 11.53 -14.34 -6.59
CA VAL A 305 10.88 -13.32 -7.42
C VAL A 305 10.57 -13.85 -8.80
N ASP A 306 11.48 -14.61 -9.42
CA ASP A 306 11.27 -15.23 -10.75
C ASP A 306 10.10 -16.19 -10.72
N GLU A 307 10.07 -17.13 -9.77
CA GLU A 307 8.95 -18.06 -9.54
C GLU A 307 7.62 -17.31 -9.33
N MET A 308 7.63 -16.23 -8.55
CA MET A 308 6.44 -15.41 -8.33
C MET A 308 5.89 -14.84 -9.64
N TRP A 309 6.74 -14.45 -10.59
CA TRP A 309 6.34 -13.86 -11.85
C TRP A 309 6.06 -14.86 -12.97
N GLU A 310 6.68 -16.04 -12.93
CA GLU A 310 6.57 -17.07 -13.95
C GLU A 310 5.46 -18.08 -13.65
N GLU A 311 5.35 -18.53 -12.40
CA GLU A 311 4.38 -19.54 -12.01
C GLU A 311 2.98 -18.97 -11.74
N TRP A 312 2.88 -17.69 -11.37
CA TRP A 312 1.63 -17.05 -11.03
C TRP A 312 1.14 -16.17 -12.19
N GLU A 313 -0.10 -16.35 -12.62
CA GLU A 313 -0.73 -15.44 -13.62
C GLU A 313 -0.72 -14.00 -13.14
N VAL A 314 -0.79 -13.84 -11.82
CA VAL A 314 -0.78 -12.57 -11.15
C VAL A 314 0.26 -12.63 -10.04
N PRO A 315 1.41 -11.96 -10.18
CA PRO A 315 2.44 -11.97 -9.15
C PRO A 315 1.88 -11.54 -7.80
N GLY A 316 2.17 -12.34 -6.80
CA GLY A 316 1.68 -12.11 -5.46
C GLY A 316 0.21 -12.43 -5.20
N ILE A 317 -0.56 -12.95 -6.19
CA ILE A 317 -1.96 -13.39 -6.03
C ILE A 317 -2.14 -14.86 -6.45
N ALA A 318 -1.22 -15.71 -6.03
CA ALA A 318 -1.28 -17.15 -6.30
C ALA A 318 -2.63 -17.82 -5.94
N PRO A 319 -3.31 -17.45 -4.84
CA PRO A 319 -4.62 -18.03 -4.52
C PRO A 319 -5.70 -17.81 -5.58
N LEU A 320 -5.71 -16.64 -6.25
CA LEU A 320 -6.67 -16.36 -7.34
C LEU A 320 -6.50 -17.34 -8.49
N LYS A 321 -5.26 -17.60 -8.89
CA LYS A 321 -4.95 -18.55 -9.96
C LYS A 321 -5.44 -19.96 -9.62
N GLY A 322 -5.21 -20.40 -8.39
CA GLY A 322 -5.69 -21.69 -7.89
C GLY A 322 -7.22 -21.80 -7.89
N VAL A 323 -7.89 -20.79 -7.38
CA VAL A 323 -9.37 -20.75 -7.31
C VAL A 323 -10.00 -20.70 -8.70
N LEU A 324 -9.48 -19.86 -9.59
CA LEU A 324 -9.99 -19.76 -10.97
C LEU A 324 -9.76 -21.05 -11.77
N ARG A 325 -8.63 -21.74 -11.59
CA ARG A 325 -8.35 -23.03 -12.26
C ARG A 325 -9.26 -24.16 -11.75
N ILE A 326 -9.56 -24.20 -10.47
CA ILE A 326 -10.47 -25.20 -9.92
C ILE A 326 -11.88 -25.04 -10.53
N SER A 327 -12.38 -23.81 -10.64
CA SER A 327 -13.68 -23.55 -11.27
C SER A 327 -13.68 -23.79 -12.78
N GLY A 328 -12.56 -23.58 -13.48
CA GLY A 328 -12.44 -23.80 -14.92
C GLY A 328 -12.32 -25.28 -15.31
N LYS A 329 -11.74 -26.14 -14.47
CA LYS A 329 -11.58 -27.58 -14.77
C LYS A 329 -12.87 -28.40 -14.59
N THR A 330 -13.78 -27.93 -13.75
CA THR A 330 -15.08 -28.58 -13.60
C THR A 330 -16.04 -28.33 -14.75
N ALA A 331 -15.75 -27.35 -15.61
CA ALA A 331 -16.59 -27.04 -16.78
C ALA A 331 -16.18 -27.77 -18.07
N VAL A 332 -15.08 -28.56 -18.07
CA VAL A 332 -14.54 -29.19 -19.30
C VAL A 332 -14.57 -30.73 -19.22
N SER A 333 -15.12 -31.32 -18.16
CA SER A 333 -15.20 -32.78 -18.01
C SER A 333 -16.64 -33.29 -17.89
N SER A 334 -17.55 -32.75 -18.71
CA SER A 334 -18.85 -33.34 -18.97
C SER A 334 -19.16 -33.41 -20.45
#